data_eabc100d0bc778a1a72d6dee10aadb87
#
_entry.id   eabc100d0bc778a1a72d6dee10aadb87
#
_cell.length_a   1.000
_cell.length_b   1.000
_cell.length_c   1.000
_cell.angle_alpha   90.00
_cell.angle_beta   90.00
_cell.angle_gamma   90.00
#
_symmetry.space_group_name_H-M   'P 1'
#
loop_
_entity.id
_entity.type
_entity.pdbx_description
1 polymer ?
#
loop_
_entity_poly.entity_id
_entity_poly.type
_entity_poly.pdbx_seq_one_letter_code
_entity_poly.pdbx_strand_id
1 'polypeptide(L)'
;MSDTVLDPALAEALGDAKAWPFEEARRLVARLEKSKGGADKTVLFETGYGPSGLPHIGTFGEVARTTMVRHAFAILTGGKIKTRLLCFSDDMDGMRKVPDNVPDRAALEPYLQLPLTSVPNPFGGDYKSFGDHNNAMLRRFLDTFGFDYEFASATEYYKSG
;
A
#
# COMPACT_ATOMS: atom_id res chain seq x y z
N MET A 1 -14.70 2.74 7.62
CA MET A 1 -14.29 3.04 9.02
C MET A 1 -15.41 3.81 9.66
N SER A 2 -15.92 3.36 10.83
CA SER A 2 -16.87 4.15 11.60
C SER A 2 -16.19 5.45 12.02
N ASP A 3 -16.88 6.58 11.85
CA ASP A 3 -16.48 7.88 12.37
C ASP A 3 -16.40 7.78 13.91
N THR A 4 -15.27 7.33 14.41
CA THR A 4 -15.00 7.36 15.84
C THR A 4 -14.72 8.82 16.16
N VAL A 5 -15.75 9.53 16.60
CA VAL A 5 -15.59 10.88 17.15
C VAL A 5 -14.67 10.74 18.36
N LEU A 6 -13.43 11.21 18.22
CA LEU A 6 -12.49 11.22 19.34
C LEU A 6 -13.01 12.13 20.45
N ASP A 7 -12.89 11.68 21.69
CA ASP A 7 -13.07 12.53 22.85
C ASP A 7 -12.20 13.81 22.69
N PRO A 8 -12.76 15.02 22.88
CA PRO A 8 -12.03 16.27 22.72
C PRO A 8 -10.73 16.33 23.54
N ALA A 9 -10.73 15.83 24.77
CA ALA A 9 -9.54 15.78 25.63
C ALA A 9 -8.47 14.83 25.06
N LEU A 10 -8.89 13.71 24.47
CA LEU A 10 -7.97 12.78 23.78
C LEU A 10 -7.42 13.40 22.50
N ALA A 11 -8.25 14.11 21.73
CA ALA A 11 -7.82 14.79 20.51
C ALA A 11 -6.76 15.87 20.81
N GLU A 12 -6.94 16.64 21.90
CA GLU A 12 -5.96 17.63 22.36
C GLU A 12 -4.64 16.98 22.79
N ALA A 13 -4.69 15.92 23.61
CA ALA A 13 -3.52 15.18 24.05
C ALA A 13 -2.76 14.54 22.87
N LEU A 14 -3.47 14.05 21.86
CA LEU A 14 -2.89 13.48 20.65
C LEU A 14 -2.28 14.58 19.74
N GLY A 15 -2.82 15.81 19.77
CA GLY A 15 -2.26 16.95 19.03
C GLY A 15 -0.80 17.23 19.43
N ASP A 16 -0.45 17.05 20.69
CA ASP A 16 0.91 17.26 21.23
C ASP A 16 1.78 15.99 21.25
N ALA A 17 1.24 14.86 20.80
CA ALA A 17 1.95 13.59 20.80
C ALA A 17 3.25 13.65 19.99
N LYS A 18 4.37 13.21 20.60
CA LYS A 18 5.70 13.15 19.97
C LYS A 18 6.00 11.82 19.28
N ALA A 19 5.00 10.94 19.16
CA ALA A 19 5.14 9.70 18.43
C ALA A 19 5.40 9.97 16.94
N TRP A 20 6.26 9.18 16.32
CA TRP A 20 6.73 9.40 14.94
C TRP A 20 5.59 9.56 13.90
N PRO A 21 4.44 8.85 13.99
CA PRO A 21 3.36 9.07 13.02
C PRO A 21 2.78 10.49 13.07
N PHE A 22 2.71 11.07 14.28
CA PHE A 22 2.26 12.47 14.46
C PHE A 22 3.29 13.47 13.97
N GLU A 23 4.58 13.18 14.12
CA GLU A 23 5.64 14.04 13.59
C GLU A 23 5.60 14.09 12.05
N GLU A 24 5.45 12.94 11.40
CA GLU A 24 5.30 12.88 9.94
C GLU A 24 4.01 13.54 9.47
N ALA A 25 2.90 13.31 10.17
CA ALA A 25 1.64 13.95 9.86
C ALA A 25 1.71 15.47 9.98
N ARG A 26 2.37 16.03 11.01
CA ARG A 26 2.60 17.49 11.15
C ARG A 26 3.43 18.07 10.01
N ARG A 27 4.47 17.36 9.55
CA ARG A 27 5.26 17.76 8.38
C ARG A 27 4.38 17.84 7.13
N LEU A 28 3.47 16.88 6.97
CA LEU A 28 2.53 16.86 5.85
C LEU A 28 1.54 18.02 5.93
N VAL A 29 0.96 18.30 7.10
CA VAL A 29 0.08 19.46 7.33
C VAL A 29 0.80 20.75 6.97
N ALA A 30 2.00 20.98 7.51
CA ALA A 30 2.79 22.17 7.21
C ALA A 30 3.14 22.34 5.72
N ARG A 31 3.32 21.21 5.00
CA ARG A 31 3.53 21.25 3.54
C ARG A 31 2.26 21.64 2.79
N LEU A 32 1.11 21.14 3.21
CA LEU A 32 -0.17 21.45 2.59
C LEU A 32 -0.56 22.93 2.79
N GLU A 33 -0.31 23.50 3.96
CA GLU A 33 -0.55 24.92 4.24
C GLU A 33 0.23 25.86 3.30
N LYS A 34 1.45 25.44 2.90
CA LYS A 34 2.28 26.18 1.95
C LYS A 34 1.86 25.98 0.49
N SER A 35 1.02 25.00 0.19
CA SER A 35 0.59 24.68 -1.17
C SER A 35 -0.71 25.42 -1.51
N LYS A 36 -0.80 26.00 -2.73
CA LYS A 36 -2.04 26.62 -3.19
C LYS A 36 -3.16 25.59 -3.30
N GLY A 37 -4.27 25.79 -2.58
CA GLY A 37 -5.44 24.91 -2.57
C GLY A 37 -5.18 23.57 -1.87
N GLY A 38 -4.21 23.51 -0.95
CA GLY A 38 -3.83 22.26 -0.29
C GLY A 38 -4.95 21.61 0.54
N ALA A 39 -5.80 22.43 1.19
CA ALA A 39 -6.91 21.93 2.03
C ALA A 39 -8.08 21.32 1.21
N ASP A 40 -8.23 21.72 -0.06
CA ASP A 40 -9.31 21.23 -0.93
C ASP A 40 -8.92 19.97 -1.70
N LYS A 41 -7.66 19.51 -1.58
CA LYS A 41 -7.14 18.34 -2.28
C LYS A 41 -7.25 17.09 -1.44
N THR A 42 -7.59 15.98 -2.07
CA THR A 42 -7.44 14.66 -1.45
C THR A 42 -5.94 14.34 -1.32
N VAL A 43 -5.51 14.00 -0.11
CA VAL A 43 -4.14 13.59 0.16
C VAL A 43 -3.97 12.10 -0.13
N LEU A 44 -3.04 11.79 -1.03
CA LEU A 44 -2.68 10.41 -1.35
C LEU A 44 -1.56 9.95 -0.42
N PHE A 45 -1.81 8.84 0.25
CA PHE A 45 -0.81 8.01 0.93
C PHE A 45 -0.54 6.80 0.05
N GLU A 46 0.71 6.44 -0.14
CA GLU A 46 1.07 5.36 -1.06
C GLU A 46 2.04 4.39 -0.40
N THR A 47 1.84 3.11 -0.68
CA THR A 47 2.77 2.02 -0.35
C THR A 47 3.09 1.24 -1.61
N GLY A 48 4.36 0.86 -1.81
CA GLY A 48 4.79 -0.01 -2.90
C GLY A 48 4.78 -1.48 -2.51
N TYR A 49 4.53 -2.34 -3.49
CA TYR A 49 4.64 -3.78 -3.35
C TYR A 49 5.19 -4.40 -4.63
N GLY A 50 6.34 -5.07 -4.52
CA GLY A 50 6.85 -5.90 -5.61
C GLY A 50 6.28 -7.32 -5.50
N PRO A 51 5.40 -7.77 -6.42
CA PRO A 51 4.74 -9.08 -6.35
C PRO A 51 5.67 -10.24 -6.76
N SER A 52 6.95 -10.16 -6.35
CA SER A 52 7.97 -11.19 -6.58
C SER A 52 7.93 -12.35 -5.59
N GLY A 53 6.96 -12.36 -4.68
CA GLY A 53 6.71 -13.41 -3.70
C GLY A 53 5.40 -13.15 -2.94
N LEU A 54 5.05 -14.07 -2.04
CA LEU A 54 3.86 -13.91 -1.20
C LEU A 54 4.03 -12.75 -0.21
N PRO A 55 2.94 -12.04 0.16
CA PRO A 55 2.99 -11.01 1.19
C PRO A 55 3.43 -11.60 2.54
N HIS A 56 4.15 -10.82 3.31
CA HIS A 56 4.74 -11.22 4.58
C HIS A 56 4.73 -10.06 5.59
N ILE A 57 5.35 -10.25 6.75
CA ILE A 57 5.37 -9.24 7.82
C ILE A 57 5.97 -7.90 7.37
N GLY A 58 6.90 -7.89 6.43
CA GLY A 58 7.43 -6.65 5.84
C GLY A 58 6.35 -5.91 5.06
N THR A 59 5.56 -6.61 4.24
CA THR A 59 4.41 -6.05 3.52
C THR A 59 3.38 -5.46 4.50
N PHE A 60 3.07 -6.19 5.58
CA PHE A 60 2.22 -5.67 6.66
C PHE A 60 2.80 -4.38 7.24
N GLY A 61 4.09 -4.36 7.56
CA GLY A 61 4.77 -3.22 8.16
C GLY A 61 4.71 -1.95 7.29
N GLU A 62 4.83 -2.10 5.97
CA GLU A 62 4.73 -0.97 5.03
C GLU A 62 3.33 -0.34 5.08
N VAL A 63 2.28 -1.16 4.93
CA VAL A 63 0.90 -0.67 4.93
C VAL A 63 0.49 -0.15 6.30
N ALA A 64 0.88 -0.85 7.38
CA ALA A 64 0.58 -0.46 8.74
C ALA A 64 1.20 0.91 9.08
N ARG A 65 2.49 1.13 8.77
CA ARG A 65 3.17 2.41 9.02
C ARG A 65 2.51 3.56 8.27
N THR A 66 2.18 3.37 7.01
CA THR A 66 1.48 4.38 6.21
C THR A 66 0.09 4.66 6.76
N THR A 67 -0.63 3.62 7.19
CA THR A 67 -1.94 3.74 7.84
C THR A 67 -1.85 4.52 9.17
N MET A 68 -0.81 4.29 9.96
CA MET A 68 -0.59 5.04 11.22
C MET A 68 -0.40 6.53 10.95
N VAL A 69 0.39 6.91 9.95
CA VAL A 69 0.58 8.33 9.56
C VAL A 69 -0.72 8.93 9.02
N ARG A 70 -1.45 8.19 8.16
CA ARG A 70 -2.77 8.60 7.65
C ARG A 70 -3.75 8.85 8.80
N HIS A 71 -3.77 7.97 9.80
CA HIS A 71 -4.62 8.12 10.97
C HIS A 71 -4.25 9.34 11.82
N ALA A 72 -2.95 9.53 12.11
CA ALA A 72 -2.44 10.71 12.81
C ALA A 72 -2.79 12.01 12.05
N PHE A 73 -2.68 11.99 10.72
CA PHE A 73 -3.06 13.11 9.86
C PHE A 73 -4.56 13.43 9.96
N ALA A 74 -5.41 12.41 9.96
CA ALA A 74 -6.85 12.61 10.13
C ALA A 74 -7.18 13.23 11.50
N ILE A 75 -6.51 12.81 12.57
CA ILE A 75 -6.66 13.39 13.92
C ILE A 75 -6.24 14.87 13.90
N LEU A 76 -5.04 15.19 13.41
CA LEU A 76 -4.52 16.57 13.39
C LEU A 76 -5.34 17.53 12.54
N THR A 77 -6.00 17.04 11.51
CA THR A 77 -6.86 17.85 10.62
C THR A 77 -8.35 17.81 11.01
N GLY A 78 -8.70 17.10 12.09
CA GLY A 78 -10.09 16.90 12.50
C GLY A 78 -10.94 16.22 11.43
N GLY A 79 -10.33 15.38 10.59
CA GLY A 79 -11.00 14.67 9.49
C GLY A 79 -11.45 15.57 8.32
N LYS A 80 -11.09 16.85 8.31
CA LYS A 80 -11.54 17.82 7.30
C LYS A 80 -10.91 17.61 5.92
N ILE A 81 -9.73 16.99 5.87
CA ILE A 81 -8.99 16.75 4.62
C ILE A 81 -9.18 15.28 4.24
N LYS A 82 -9.72 15.05 3.04
CA LYS A 82 -9.91 13.69 2.51
C LYS A 82 -8.57 13.01 2.26
N THR A 83 -8.50 11.72 2.55
CA THR A 83 -7.30 10.91 2.34
C THR A 83 -7.63 9.64 1.59
N ARG A 84 -6.68 9.15 0.79
CA ARG A 84 -6.70 7.84 0.14
C ARG A 84 -5.41 7.11 0.48
N LEU A 85 -5.47 5.79 0.65
CA LEU A 85 -4.30 4.93 0.75
C LEU A 85 -4.25 4.06 -0.50
N LEU A 86 -3.20 4.21 -1.29
CA LEU A 86 -2.95 3.41 -2.48
C LEU A 86 -1.88 2.36 -2.19
N CYS A 87 -2.22 1.10 -2.38
CA CYS A 87 -1.26 0.01 -2.47
C CYS A 87 -0.94 -0.22 -3.94
N PHE A 88 0.22 0.28 -4.37
CA PHE A 88 0.68 0.19 -5.75
C PHE A 88 1.56 -1.05 -5.93
N SER A 89 1.19 -1.89 -6.88
CA SER A 89 1.94 -3.10 -7.21
C SER A 89 2.83 -2.88 -8.42
N ASP A 90 4.15 -3.06 -8.23
CA ASP A 90 5.17 -2.99 -9.27
C ASP A 90 5.25 -4.31 -10.05
N ASP A 91 4.13 -4.78 -10.59
CA ASP A 91 3.99 -6.05 -11.28
C ASP A 91 4.67 -6.10 -12.66
N MET A 92 5.15 -4.96 -13.15
CA MET A 92 6.01 -4.85 -14.33
C MET A 92 7.49 -5.12 -14.01
N ASP A 93 7.87 -5.20 -12.74
CA ASP A 93 9.24 -5.54 -12.35
C ASP A 93 9.66 -6.91 -12.88
N GLY A 94 10.95 -7.01 -13.27
CA GLY A 94 11.52 -8.27 -13.73
C GLY A 94 11.70 -9.28 -12.59
N MET A 95 11.44 -10.56 -12.86
CA MET A 95 11.75 -11.65 -11.94
C MET A 95 13.27 -11.75 -11.74
N ARG A 96 13.80 -11.24 -10.64
CA ARG A 96 15.27 -11.23 -10.37
C ARG A 96 15.82 -12.59 -9.93
N LYS A 97 15.00 -13.36 -9.24
CA LYS A 97 15.28 -14.72 -8.80
C LYS A 97 14.00 -15.52 -8.70
N VAL A 98 14.09 -16.83 -8.85
CA VAL A 98 12.96 -17.72 -8.57
C VAL A 98 12.83 -17.87 -7.05
N PRO A 99 11.66 -17.58 -6.43
CA PRO A 99 11.46 -17.76 -4.99
C PRO A 99 11.61 -19.22 -4.56
N ASP A 100 12.02 -19.43 -3.30
CA ASP A 100 12.24 -20.79 -2.77
C ASP A 100 10.95 -21.57 -2.52
N ASN A 101 9.82 -20.86 -2.38
CA ASN A 101 8.51 -21.42 -2.03
C ASN A 101 7.60 -21.70 -3.22
N VAL A 102 8.15 -21.77 -4.44
CA VAL A 102 7.37 -22.17 -5.62
C VAL A 102 7.43 -23.69 -5.84
N PRO A 103 6.34 -24.32 -6.33
CA PRO A 103 6.28 -25.77 -6.52
C PRO A 103 7.31 -26.34 -7.49
N ASP A 104 7.59 -25.63 -8.59
CA ASP A 104 8.57 -26.03 -9.62
C ASP A 104 9.46 -24.85 -9.98
N ARG A 105 10.61 -24.78 -9.34
CA ARG A 105 11.59 -23.72 -9.58
C ARG A 105 12.22 -23.79 -10.97
N ALA A 106 12.52 -24.99 -11.44
CA ALA A 106 13.18 -25.19 -12.72
C ALA A 106 12.32 -24.71 -13.89
N ALA A 107 11.00 -24.86 -13.79
CA ALA A 107 10.07 -24.37 -14.81
C ALA A 107 10.03 -22.85 -14.90
N LEU A 108 10.44 -22.12 -13.85
CA LEU A 108 10.45 -20.66 -13.85
C LEU A 108 11.79 -20.04 -14.22
N GLU A 109 12.89 -20.79 -14.20
CA GLU A 109 14.22 -20.28 -14.58
C GLU A 109 14.29 -19.61 -15.97
N PRO A 110 13.61 -20.14 -17.01
CA PRO A 110 13.61 -19.51 -18.34
C PRO A 110 12.94 -18.11 -18.35
N TYR A 111 12.17 -17.76 -17.32
CA TYR A 111 11.44 -16.50 -17.22
C TYR A 111 12.16 -15.44 -16.36
N LEU A 112 13.38 -15.72 -15.92
CA LEU A 112 14.20 -14.71 -15.23
C LEU A 112 14.35 -13.45 -16.08
N GLN A 113 14.31 -12.30 -15.43
CA GLN A 113 14.35 -10.95 -16.01
C GLN A 113 13.10 -10.53 -16.80
N LEU A 114 12.11 -11.42 -17.00
CA LEU A 114 10.84 -11.03 -17.60
C LEU A 114 9.94 -10.35 -16.54
N PRO A 115 9.05 -9.44 -16.98
CA PRO A 115 8.03 -8.84 -16.08
C PRO A 115 7.24 -9.94 -15.37
N LEU A 116 6.92 -9.73 -14.09
CA LEU A 116 6.20 -10.71 -13.27
C LEU A 116 4.84 -11.09 -13.88
N THR A 117 4.23 -10.19 -14.65
CA THR A 117 3.00 -10.44 -15.41
C THR A 117 3.22 -11.32 -16.65
N SER A 118 4.46 -11.52 -17.08
CA SER A 118 4.83 -12.43 -18.17
C SER A 118 5.33 -13.79 -17.69
N VAL A 119 5.49 -13.97 -16.39
CA VAL A 119 5.91 -15.23 -15.77
C VAL A 119 4.70 -16.11 -15.54
N PRO A 120 4.70 -17.40 -15.96
CA PRO A 120 3.59 -18.32 -15.70
C PRO A 120 3.30 -18.46 -14.20
N ASN A 121 2.04 -18.65 -13.87
CA ASN A 121 1.63 -18.94 -12.49
C ASN A 121 1.98 -20.40 -12.12
N PRO A 122 2.88 -20.66 -11.15
CA PRO A 122 3.26 -22.02 -10.78
C PRO A 122 2.34 -22.65 -9.71
N PHE A 123 1.43 -21.86 -9.14
CA PHE A 123 0.61 -22.29 -7.99
C PHE A 123 -0.71 -22.93 -8.40
N GLY A 124 -1.02 -22.95 -9.70
CA GLY A 124 -2.33 -23.42 -10.19
C GLY A 124 -3.45 -22.38 -9.95
N GLY A 125 -4.68 -22.78 -10.25
CA GLY A 125 -5.84 -21.88 -10.21
C GLY A 125 -5.94 -20.99 -11.45
N ASP A 126 -6.87 -20.01 -11.40
CA ASP A 126 -7.29 -19.22 -12.58
C ASP A 126 -6.47 -17.94 -12.80
N TYR A 127 -5.35 -17.76 -12.10
CA TYR A 127 -4.49 -16.59 -12.29
C TYR A 127 -3.62 -16.73 -13.54
N LYS A 128 -3.60 -15.71 -14.38
CA LYS A 128 -2.93 -15.70 -15.67
C LYS A 128 -1.41 -15.70 -15.58
N SER A 129 -0.87 -15.11 -14.50
CA SER A 129 0.57 -14.96 -14.31
C SER A 129 0.97 -15.09 -12.84
N PHE A 130 2.27 -15.17 -12.60
CA PHE A 130 2.87 -15.10 -11.27
C PHE A 130 2.54 -13.77 -10.58
N GLY A 131 2.62 -12.65 -11.32
CA GLY A 131 2.25 -11.32 -10.80
C GLY A 131 0.78 -11.25 -10.39
N ASP A 132 -0.14 -11.76 -11.24
CA ASP A 132 -1.58 -11.77 -10.93
C ASP A 132 -1.90 -12.57 -9.68
N HIS A 133 -1.28 -13.76 -9.54
CA HIS A 133 -1.43 -14.58 -8.34
C HIS A 133 -0.99 -13.81 -7.08
N ASN A 134 0.22 -13.24 -7.09
CA ASN A 134 0.75 -12.55 -5.92
C ASN A 134 -0.02 -11.25 -5.62
N ASN A 135 -0.50 -10.54 -6.63
CA ASN A 135 -1.40 -9.40 -6.47
C ASN A 135 -2.72 -9.79 -5.78
N ALA A 136 -3.29 -10.93 -6.15
CA ALA A 136 -4.48 -11.47 -5.49
C ALA A 136 -4.19 -11.87 -4.03
N MET A 137 -3.03 -12.48 -3.76
CA MET A 137 -2.60 -12.82 -2.40
C MET A 137 -2.36 -11.56 -1.56
N LEU A 138 -1.80 -10.48 -2.13
CA LEU A 138 -1.64 -9.22 -1.44
C LEU A 138 -3.00 -8.66 -0.99
N ARG A 139 -3.96 -8.53 -1.92
CA ARG A 139 -5.29 -8.02 -1.58
C ARG A 139 -5.95 -8.85 -0.48
N ARG A 140 -5.92 -10.16 -0.62
CA ARG A 140 -6.47 -11.09 0.39
C ARG A 140 -5.80 -10.92 1.77
N PHE A 141 -4.47 -10.72 1.77
CA PHE A 141 -3.71 -10.46 2.98
C PHE A 141 -4.14 -9.15 3.64
N LEU A 142 -4.21 -8.05 2.88
CA LEU A 142 -4.60 -6.73 3.39
C LEU A 142 -6.06 -6.70 3.88
N ASP A 143 -6.96 -7.37 3.17
CA ASP A 143 -8.37 -7.52 3.56
C ASP A 143 -8.49 -8.29 4.89
N THR A 144 -7.69 -9.33 5.10
CA THR A 144 -7.67 -10.11 6.34
C THR A 144 -7.32 -9.24 7.56
N PHE A 145 -6.44 -8.27 7.38
CA PHE A 145 -6.08 -7.31 8.44
C PHE A 145 -6.98 -6.07 8.49
N GLY A 146 -7.97 -5.97 7.63
CA GLY A 146 -8.96 -4.89 7.63
C GLY A 146 -8.39 -3.53 7.23
N PHE A 147 -7.35 -3.48 6.40
CA PHE A 147 -6.84 -2.22 5.88
C PHE A 147 -7.85 -1.56 4.93
N ASP A 148 -8.01 -0.25 5.06
CA ASP A 148 -8.80 0.59 4.16
C ASP A 148 -7.87 1.17 3.09
N TYR A 149 -7.83 0.53 1.92
CA TYR A 149 -6.90 0.83 0.82
C TYR A 149 -7.57 0.72 -0.55
N GLU A 150 -6.95 1.34 -1.52
CA GLU A 150 -7.20 1.13 -2.94
C GLU A 150 -6.00 0.37 -3.53
N PHE A 151 -6.27 -0.53 -4.45
CA PHE A 151 -5.22 -1.28 -5.13
C PHE A 151 -5.02 -0.75 -6.55
N ALA A 152 -3.77 -0.62 -7.00
CA ALA A 152 -3.43 -0.39 -8.39
C ALA A 152 -2.26 -1.31 -8.80
N SER A 153 -2.36 -1.85 -10.00
CA SER A 153 -1.30 -2.57 -10.69
C SER A 153 -0.58 -1.62 -11.64
N ALA A 154 0.74 -1.63 -11.65
CA ALA A 154 1.53 -0.84 -12.61
C ALA A 154 1.14 -1.17 -14.05
N THR A 155 0.93 -2.46 -14.36
CA THR A 155 0.52 -2.92 -15.68
C THR A 155 -0.81 -2.30 -16.12
N GLU A 156 -1.81 -2.27 -15.25
CA GLU A 156 -3.12 -1.69 -15.57
C GLU A 156 -3.05 -0.17 -15.59
N TYR A 157 -2.33 0.43 -14.66
CA TYR A 157 -2.20 1.88 -14.53
C TYR A 157 -1.57 2.50 -15.78
N TYR A 158 -0.48 1.91 -16.29
CA TYR A 158 0.20 2.44 -17.49
C TYR A 158 -0.50 2.10 -18.81
N LYS A 159 -1.43 1.14 -18.83
CA LYS A 159 -2.27 0.87 -20.01
C LYS A 159 -3.46 1.82 -20.13
N SER A 160 -3.86 2.46 -19.04
CA SER A 160 -5.03 3.35 -18.98
C SER A 160 -4.72 4.82 -19.25
N GLY A 161 -3.44 5.19 -19.41
CA GLY A 161 -2.94 6.57 -19.53
C GLY A 161 -2.99 7.19 -20.88
#